data_7c99acc83333adc1178eebf1ea52860e
#
_entry.id   7c99acc83333adc1178eebf1ea52860e
#
_cell.length_a   1.000
_cell.length_b   1.000
_cell.length_c   1.000
_cell.angle_alpha   90.00
_cell.angle_beta   90.00
_cell.angle_gamma   90.00
#
_symmetry.space_group_name_H-M   'P 1'
#
loop_
_entity.id
_entity.type
_entity.pdbx_description
1 polymer ?
#
loop_
_entity_poly.entity_id
_entity_poly.type
_entity_poly.pdbx_seq_one_letter_code
_entity_poly.pdbx_strand_id
1 'polypeptide(L)'
;MSKKNLINFIAKIAIFSALSFILYIFPKFPLPFIFPEFLDIQFSNLPALLGGFVLGPIGGVIIVIVRFILKLVIITSSTAGVGELADLLLGICVVLPSSLIYKFYRNKKGGYISLGVSVVLWVVSSVFINLYINIPMYLKLYFNGNIEGLVSVCKIIKGINSENFYKFYTLYAVIPFNLLLSVMVALITAIVYKRISIVFKKDFFKTRKVKMLVISDSFKGTLSSLEVGSIIKDNVNSQKYDCTYLPISDGGEGFLSVVQMWDKDNLVTHKANICDALGRESTCIYLYDKLNEILYFELAECVGIKDLNKADLNPFVASTYGLGLAVKEGILKCKPKKVIFGIGGSASNDGGAGMLEAMGVKFIDENNNEIHNLCNEKLKDVFKLELNEFNELIASIQFEVLTDVSNPLLGPTGATYVFSPQKGAKETDLEVLEANMKHFSEVVSSYFNNDQLHLVPGAGAAGGVGYALLSFANAKLKLGIDVLLKNYHFDEIISKYDLVITGEGRLDSQSLNGKVISGIMGYKPKKLEFVVGQNKLEDNFGYVVHAIVPTVATPEEALSNPKESLAKLIKEVYR
;
A
#
# COMPACT_ATOMS: atom_id res chain seq x y z
N MET A 1 -25.01 -8.38 -10.49
CA MET A 1 -23.72 -7.98 -11.11
C MET A 1 -23.38 -6.60 -10.60
N SER A 2 -22.16 -6.32 -10.11
CA SER A 2 -21.81 -4.96 -9.67
C SER A 2 -21.86 -4.00 -10.87
N LYS A 3 -22.12 -2.69 -10.63
CA LYS A 3 -22.17 -1.65 -11.68
C LYS A 3 -20.92 -1.68 -12.59
N LYS A 4 -19.73 -1.91 -12.00
CA LYS A 4 -18.46 -2.06 -12.70
C LYS A 4 -18.43 -3.28 -13.64
N ASN A 5 -18.91 -4.43 -13.18
CA ASN A 5 -18.94 -5.65 -13.99
C ASN A 5 -19.92 -5.53 -15.15
N LEU A 6 -21.01 -4.78 -14.98
CA LEU A 6 -21.96 -4.48 -16.04
C LEU A 6 -21.33 -3.60 -17.12
N ILE A 7 -20.62 -2.54 -16.74
CA ILE A 7 -19.92 -1.65 -17.69
C ILE A 7 -18.87 -2.43 -18.49
N ASN A 8 -18.05 -3.25 -17.83
CA ASN A 8 -17.08 -4.12 -18.51
C ASN A 8 -17.73 -5.10 -19.50
N PHE A 9 -18.86 -5.68 -19.12
CA PHE A 9 -19.60 -6.59 -19.97
C PHE A 9 -20.14 -5.87 -21.22
N ILE A 10 -20.76 -4.70 -21.05
CA ILE A 10 -21.27 -3.88 -22.15
C ILE A 10 -20.13 -3.45 -23.09
N ALA A 11 -19.00 -2.99 -22.57
CA ALA A 11 -17.85 -2.60 -23.37
C ALA A 11 -17.31 -3.75 -24.24
N LYS A 12 -17.21 -4.95 -23.67
CA LYS A 12 -16.78 -6.16 -24.39
C LYS A 12 -17.79 -6.54 -25.49
N ILE A 13 -19.10 -6.46 -25.19
CA ILE A 13 -20.15 -6.67 -26.19
C ILE A 13 -19.99 -5.66 -27.32
N ALA A 14 -19.83 -4.37 -27.05
CA ALA A 14 -19.68 -3.34 -28.06
C ALA A 14 -18.49 -3.62 -28.98
N ILE A 15 -17.32 -4.02 -28.43
CA ILE A 15 -16.14 -4.36 -29.24
C ILE A 15 -16.41 -5.57 -30.15
N PHE A 16 -16.95 -6.67 -29.60
CA PHE A 16 -17.25 -7.85 -30.42
C PHE A 16 -18.35 -7.58 -31.47
N SER A 17 -19.34 -6.75 -31.13
CA SER A 17 -20.39 -6.36 -32.09
C SER A 17 -19.84 -5.51 -33.24
N ALA A 18 -18.96 -4.54 -32.93
CA ALA A 18 -18.29 -3.73 -33.94
C ALA A 18 -17.42 -4.60 -34.87
N LEU A 19 -16.60 -5.52 -34.28
CA LEU A 19 -15.82 -6.46 -35.09
C LEU A 19 -16.71 -7.38 -35.93
N SER A 20 -17.83 -7.87 -35.39
CA SER A 20 -18.79 -8.71 -36.11
C SER A 20 -19.42 -7.96 -37.25
N PHE A 21 -19.75 -6.69 -37.07
CA PHE A 21 -20.29 -5.81 -38.10
C PHE A 21 -19.25 -5.49 -39.18
N ILE A 22 -18.02 -5.18 -38.82
CA ILE A 22 -16.93 -4.94 -39.79
C ILE A 22 -16.71 -6.19 -40.65
N LEU A 23 -16.61 -7.39 -40.04
CA LEU A 23 -16.42 -8.64 -40.76
C LEU A 23 -17.67 -9.12 -41.51
N TYR A 24 -18.81 -8.46 -41.34
CA TYR A 24 -19.98 -8.59 -42.17
C TYR A 24 -19.82 -7.82 -43.48
N ILE A 25 -19.18 -6.65 -43.45
CA ILE A 25 -19.01 -5.78 -44.61
C ILE A 25 -17.75 -6.17 -45.40
N PHE A 26 -16.65 -6.45 -44.68
CA PHE A 26 -15.34 -6.72 -45.26
C PHE A 26 -14.53 -7.71 -44.41
N PRO A 27 -13.89 -8.75 -44.99
CA PRO A 27 -13.97 -9.13 -46.41
C PRO A 27 -15.30 -9.84 -46.72
N LYS A 28 -15.88 -9.47 -47.87
CA LYS A 28 -17.07 -10.10 -48.42
C LYS A 28 -16.82 -10.35 -49.92
N PHE A 29 -16.83 -11.62 -50.33
CA PHE A 29 -16.53 -12.00 -51.70
C PHE A 29 -17.24 -13.30 -52.11
N PRO A 30 -17.77 -13.39 -53.34
CA PRO A 30 -18.34 -14.61 -53.88
C PRO A 30 -17.27 -15.58 -54.36
N LEU A 31 -17.65 -16.83 -54.57
CA LEU A 31 -16.86 -17.85 -55.28
C LEU A 31 -17.59 -18.29 -56.55
N PRO A 32 -17.67 -17.45 -57.58
CA PRO A 32 -18.54 -17.64 -58.72
C PRO A 32 -18.21 -18.84 -59.61
N PHE A 33 -17.02 -19.42 -59.44
CA PHE A 33 -16.60 -20.62 -60.16
C PHE A 33 -17.15 -21.93 -59.56
N ILE A 34 -17.69 -21.88 -58.34
CA ILE A 34 -18.13 -23.07 -57.60
C ILE A 34 -19.58 -22.92 -57.14
N PHE A 35 -19.96 -21.71 -56.75
CA PHE A 35 -21.25 -21.41 -56.14
C PHE A 35 -21.96 -20.26 -56.84
N PRO A 36 -23.30 -20.16 -56.75
CA PRO A 36 -24.03 -18.99 -57.23
C PRO A 36 -23.48 -17.67 -56.67
N GLU A 37 -23.37 -16.63 -57.50
CA GLU A 37 -22.70 -15.35 -57.18
C GLU A 37 -23.26 -14.61 -55.94
N PHE A 38 -24.51 -14.87 -55.58
CA PHE A 38 -25.15 -14.27 -54.41
C PHE A 38 -24.77 -14.94 -53.10
N LEU A 39 -24.01 -16.04 -53.13
CA LEU A 39 -23.45 -16.69 -51.93
C LEU A 39 -22.07 -16.11 -51.63
N ASP A 40 -22.02 -15.18 -50.68
CA ASP A 40 -20.81 -14.50 -50.29
C ASP A 40 -20.15 -15.14 -49.08
N ILE A 41 -18.85 -15.34 -49.12
CA ILE A 41 -18.04 -15.67 -47.96
C ILE A 41 -17.93 -14.44 -47.09
N GLN A 42 -18.28 -14.56 -45.80
CA GLN A 42 -18.17 -13.53 -44.77
C GLN A 42 -17.86 -14.13 -43.40
N PHE A 43 -17.14 -13.39 -42.58
CA PHE A 43 -16.66 -13.90 -41.29
C PHE A 43 -17.39 -13.28 -40.08
N SER A 44 -18.58 -12.74 -40.26
CA SER A 44 -19.34 -12.01 -39.23
C SER A 44 -19.65 -12.85 -37.97
N ASN A 45 -19.85 -14.16 -38.13
CA ASN A 45 -20.10 -15.07 -37.02
C ASN A 45 -18.84 -15.42 -36.20
N LEU A 46 -17.63 -15.15 -36.69
CA LEU A 46 -16.38 -15.38 -35.99
C LEU A 46 -16.30 -14.58 -34.66
N PRO A 47 -16.48 -13.23 -34.65
CA PRO A 47 -16.49 -12.50 -33.39
C PRO A 47 -17.67 -12.85 -32.49
N ALA A 48 -18.81 -13.24 -33.03
CA ALA A 48 -19.96 -13.66 -32.23
C ALA A 48 -19.72 -14.97 -31.50
N LEU A 49 -19.10 -15.97 -32.14
CA LEU A 49 -18.66 -17.21 -31.50
C LEU A 49 -17.59 -16.96 -30.43
N LEU A 50 -16.57 -16.16 -30.76
CA LEU A 50 -15.51 -15.76 -29.79
C LEU A 50 -16.11 -15.03 -28.59
N GLY A 51 -17.03 -14.08 -28.83
CA GLY A 51 -17.75 -13.37 -27.78
C GLY A 51 -18.61 -14.29 -26.93
N GLY A 52 -19.29 -15.27 -27.56
CA GLY A 52 -20.06 -16.29 -26.84
C GLY A 52 -19.20 -17.18 -25.93
N PHE A 53 -17.98 -17.53 -26.36
CA PHE A 53 -17.03 -18.30 -25.54
C PHE A 53 -16.39 -17.48 -24.40
N VAL A 54 -16.19 -16.16 -24.62
CA VAL A 54 -15.57 -15.27 -23.62
C VAL A 54 -16.58 -14.72 -22.63
N LEU A 55 -17.76 -14.27 -23.11
CA LEU A 55 -18.80 -13.58 -22.33
C LEU A 55 -19.95 -14.49 -21.90
N GLY A 56 -19.99 -15.69 -22.48
CA GLY A 56 -21.07 -16.66 -22.27
C GLY A 56 -22.20 -16.54 -23.32
N PRO A 57 -23.17 -17.50 -23.31
CA PRO A 57 -24.18 -17.64 -24.35
C PRO A 57 -25.01 -16.38 -24.61
N ILE A 58 -25.43 -15.71 -23.53
CA ILE A 58 -26.21 -14.46 -23.63
C ILE A 58 -25.40 -13.36 -24.31
N GLY A 59 -24.11 -13.22 -23.96
CA GLY A 59 -23.20 -12.25 -24.58
C GLY A 59 -23.06 -12.49 -26.08
N GLY A 60 -22.91 -13.74 -26.53
CA GLY A 60 -22.84 -14.13 -27.93
C GLY A 60 -24.11 -13.79 -28.71
N VAL A 61 -25.29 -14.09 -28.14
CA VAL A 61 -26.58 -13.75 -28.76
C VAL A 61 -26.77 -12.23 -28.90
N ILE A 62 -26.44 -11.47 -27.85
CA ILE A 62 -26.51 -9.99 -27.88
C ILE A 62 -25.62 -9.44 -29.03
N ILE A 63 -24.40 -9.99 -29.20
CA ILE A 63 -23.50 -9.58 -30.29
C ILE A 63 -24.16 -9.79 -31.66
N VAL A 64 -24.83 -10.92 -31.89
CA VAL A 64 -25.53 -11.23 -33.12
C VAL A 64 -26.68 -10.25 -33.34
N ILE A 65 -27.48 -9.97 -32.30
CA ILE A 65 -28.60 -9.02 -32.36
C ILE A 65 -28.11 -7.59 -32.65
N VAL A 66 -27.07 -7.13 -31.95
CA VAL A 66 -26.51 -5.79 -32.19
C VAL A 66 -25.96 -5.66 -33.61
N ARG A 67 -25.22 -6.68 -34.10
CA ARG A 67 -24.79 -6.73 -35.51
C ARG A 67 -25.96 -6.58 -36.49
N PHE A 68 -27.04 -7.31 -36.26
CA PHE A 68 -28.24 -7.24 -37.08
C PHE A 68 -28.84 -5.83 -37.08
N ILE A 69 -28.98 -5.21 -35.91
CA ILE A 69 -29.50 -3.83 -35.81
C ILE A 69 -28.58 -2.83 -36.54
N LEU A 70 -27.26 -2.92 -36.31
CA LEU A 70 -26.29 -2.06 -36.99
C LEU A 70 -26.38 -2.17 -38.51
N LYS A 71 -26.58 -3.40 -39.03
CA LYS A 71 -26.74 -3.61 -40.44
C LYS A 71 -27.99 -2.93 -40.97
N LEU A 72 -29.15 -3.12 -40.33
CA LEU A 72 -30.42 -2.50 -40.77
C LEU A 72 -30.36 -0.96 -40.77
N VAL A 73 -29.60 -0.37 -39.83
CA VAL A 73 -29.50 1.10 -39.68
C VAL A 73 -28.46 1.71 -40.61
N ILE A 74 -27.33 1.03 -40.83
CA ILE A 74 -26.18 1.64 -41.53
C ILE A 74 -26.12 1.26 -43.00
N ILE A 75 -26.63 0.08 -43.38
CA ILE A 75 -26.50 -0.43 -44.76
C ILE A 75 -27.88 -0.60 -45.39
N THR A 76 -28.04 -0.08 -46.60
CA THR A 76 -29.24 -0.32 -47.40
C THR A 76 -29.29 -1.80 -47.80
N SER A 77 -30.36 -2.50 -47.42
CA SER A 77 -30.52 -3.91 -47.72
C SER A 77 -30.74 -4.14 -49.21
N SER A 78 -29.86 -4.91 -49.84
CA SER A 78 -30.04 -5.38 -51.24
C SER A 78 -31.03 -6.55 -51.35
N THR A 79 -31.47 -7.10 -50.23
CA THR A 79 -32.31 -8.31 -50.14
C THR A 79 -33.66 -8.05 -49.47
N ALA A 80 -34.09 -6.78 -49.40
CA ALA A 80 -35.31 -6.36 -48.72
C ALA A 80 -35.45 -6.92 -47.28
N GLY A 81 -34.31 -7.14 -46.58
CA GLY A 81 -34.27 -7.65 -45.21
C GLY A 81 -34.23 -9.18 -45.09
N VAL A 82 -34.42 -9.93 -46.15
CA VAL A 82 -34.46 -11.40 -46.11
C VAL A 82 -33.14 -11.99 -45.74
N GLY A 83 -32.05 -11.54 -46.38
CA GLY A 83 -30.68 -12.00 -46.04
C GLY A 83 -30.24 -11.63 -44.64
N GLU A 84 -30.66 -10.46 -44.15
CA GLU A 84 -30.40 -9.98 -42.80
C GLU A 84 -31.10 -10.85 -41.74
N LEU A 85 -32.38 -11.18 -41.97
CA LEU A 85 -33.15 -12.05 -41.09
C LEU A 85 -32.55 -13.47 -41.06
N ALA A 86 -32.19 -13.99 -42.22
CA ALA A 86 -31.55 -15.29 -42.35
C ALA A 86 -30.23 -15.35 -41.56
N ASP A 87 -29.39 -14.31 -41.63
CA ASP A 87 -28.12 -14.22 -40.91
C ASP A 87 -28.30 -14.07 -39.38
N LEU A 88 -29.35 -13.35 -38.95
CA LEU A 88 -29.73 -13.27 -37.54
C LEU A 88 -30.10 -14.66 -37.00
N LEU A 89 -30.99 -15.36 -37.67
CA LEU A 89 -31.47 -16.68 -37.26
C LEU A 89 -30.33 -17.71 -37.26
N LEU A 90 -29.54 -17.74 -38.34
CA LEU A 90 -28.36 -18.62 -38.42
C LEU A 90 -27.36 -18.32 -37.30
N GLY A 91 -27.05 -17.05 -37.05
CA GLY A 91 -26.16 -16.62 -36.00
C GLY A 91 -26.61 -17.10 -34.61
N ILE A 92 -27.89 -16.93 -34.29
CA ILE A 92 -28.44 -17.40 -32.99
C ILE A 92 -28.39 -18.94 -32.91
N CYS A 93 -28.82 -19.66 -33.95
CA CYS A 93 -28.83 -21.13 -33.98
C CYS A 93 -27.43 -21.74 -33.84
N VAL A 94 -26.39 -21.02 -34.24
CA VAL A 94 -24.99 -21.48 -34.14
C VAL A 94 -24.34 -21.04 -32.83
N VAL A 95 -24.44 -19.75 -32.49
CA VAL A 95 -23.70 -19.14 -31.39
C VAL A 95 -24.24 -19.58 -30.02
N LEU A 96 -25.55 -19.63 -29.85
CA LEU A 96 -26.16 -19.96 -28.57
C LEU A 96 -25.83 -21.40 -28.10
N PRO A 97 -26.09 -22.47 -28.89
CA PRO A 97 -25.80 -23.84 -28.42
C PRO A 97 -24.29 -24.09 -28.26
N SER A 98 -23.48 -23.60 -29.22
CA SER A 98 -22.01 -23.76 -29.13
C SER A 98 -21.44 -23.12 -27.89
N SER A 99 -21.91 -21.90 -27.54
CA SER A 99 -21.49 -21.19 -26.35
C SER A 99 -22.01 -21.86 -25.05
N LEU A 100 -23.21 -22.47 -25.10
CA LEU A 100 -23.73 -23.26 -23.98
C LEU A 100 -22.86 -24.48 -23.71
N ILE A 101 -22.51 -25.25 -24.71
CA ILE A 101 -21.64 -26.42 -24.58
C ILE A 101 -20.29 -25.98 -24.00
N TYR A 102 -19.69 -24.92 -24.53
CA TYR A 102 -18.43 -24.40 -24.03
C TYR A 102 -18.54 -23.88 -22.58
N LYS A 103 -19.65 -23.32 -22.18
CA LYS A 103 -19.90 -22.89 -20.80
C LYS A 103 -19.85 -24.06 -19.82
N PHE A 104 -20.37 -25.23 -20.19
CA PHE A 104 -20.35 -26.43 -19.34
C PHE A 104 -19.00 -27.16 -19.36
N TYR A 105 -18.30 -27.16 -20.51
CA TYR A 105 -17.04 -27.87 -20.71
C TYR A 105 -15.90 -26.87 -21.02
N ARG A 106 -15.47 -26.06 -20.03
CA ARG A 106 -14.44 -25.01 -20.18
C ARG A 106 -13.01 -25.54 -20.26
N ASN A 107 -12.75 -26.48 -21.14
CA ASN A 107 -11.41 -27.04 -21.41
C ASN A 107 -11.15 -27.13 -22.92
N LYS A 108 -9.94 -27.57 -23.32
CA LYS A 108 -9.59 -27.69 -24.73
C LYS A 108 -10.52 -28.64 -25.48
N LYS A 109 -10.86 -29.81 -24.87
CA LYS A 109 -11.76 -30.78 -25.50
C LYS A 109 -13.17 -30.20 -25.69
N GLY A 110 -13.72 -29.52 -24.68
CA GLY A 110 -14.98 -28.83 -24.78
C GLY A 110 -15.00 -27.74 -25.83
N GLY A 111 -13.90 -27.00 -26.04
CA GLY A 111 -13.74 -26.05 -27.11
C GLY A 111 -13.85 -26.69 -28.50
N TYR A 112 -13.16 -27.79 -28.75
CA TYR A 112 -13.25 -28.51 -30.03
C TYR A 112 -14.63 -29.12 -30.24
N ILE A 113 -15.24 -29.70 -29.21
CA ILE A 113 -16.62 -30.23 -29.29
C ILE A 113 -17.60 -29.11 -29.65
N SER A 114 -17.49 -27.95 -28.98
CA SER A 114 -18.35 -26.78 -29.24
C SER A 114 -18.23 -26.28 -30.69
N LEU A 115 -17.00 -26.25 -31.21
CA LEU A 115 -16.76 -25.86 -32.60
C LEU A 115 -17.26 -26.92 -33.61
N GLY A 116 -17.07 -28.20 -33.33
CA GLY A 116 -17.64 -29.29 -34.13
C GLY A 116 -19.17 -29.22 -34.19
N VAL A 117 -19.83 -28.99 -33.06
CA VAL A 117 -21.28 -28.79 -32.99
C VAL A 117 -21.69 -27.53 -33.73
N SER A 118 -20.90 -26.43 -33.66
CA SER A 118 -21.21 -25.21 -34.44
C SER A 118 -21.22 -25.44 -35.92
N VAL A 119 -20.30 -26.25 -36.45
CA VAL A 119 -20.29 -26.62 -37.90
C VAL A 119 -21.52 -27.40 -38.27
N VAL A 120 -21.89 -28.42 -37.53
CA VAL A 120 -23.08 -29.23 -37.79
C VAL A 120 -24.36 -28.36 -37.76
N LEU A 121 -24.53 -27.58 -36.69
CA LEU A 121 -25.70 -26.70 -36.54
C LEU A 121 -25.76 -25.63 -37.64
N TRP A 122 -24.59 -25.13 -38.07
CA TRP A 122 -24.54 -24.15 -39.17
C TRP A 122 -25.11 -24.74 -40.45
N VAL A 123 -24.63 -25.90 -40.87
CA VAL A 123 -25.09 -26.57 -42.08
C VAL A 123 -26.58 -26.93 -41.98
N VAL A 124 -27.01 -27.55 -40.89
CA VAL A 124 -28.40 -27.94 -40.68
C VAL A 124 -29.33 -26.71 -40.70
N SER A 125 -29.00 -25.68 -39.90
CA SER A 125 -29.83 -24.47 -39.85
C SER A 125 -29.85 -23.73 -41.16
N SER A 126 -28.73 -23.71 -41.91
CA SER A 126 -28.70 -23.07 -43.24
C SER A 126 -29.63 -23.74 -44.25
N VAL A 127 -29.74 -25.08 -44.21
CA VAL A 127 -30.68 -25.80 -45.07
C VAL A 127 -32.11 -25.41 -44.73
N PHE A 128 -32.50 -25.45 -43.44
CA PHE A 128 -33.85 -25.05 -43.05
C PHE A 128 -34.17 -23.58 -43.40
N ILE A 129 -33.25 -22.66 -43.10
CA ILE A 129 -33.44 -21.24 -43.40
C ILE A 129 -33.57 -21.01 -44.89
N ASN A 130 -32.77 -21.68 -45.72
CA ASN A 130 -32.89 -21.54 -47.19
C ASN A 130 -34.20 -22.10 -47.72
N LEU A 131 -34.58 -23.31 -47.29
CA LEU A 131 -35.80 -23.95 -47.82
C LEU A 131 -37.09 -23.25 -47.39
N TYR A 132 -37.17 -22.80 -46.12
CA TYR A 132 -38.43 -22.28 -45.58
C TYR A 132 -38.51 -20.76 -45.49
N ILE A 133 -37.38 -20.05 -45.57
CA ILE A 133 -37.36 -18.58 -45.47
C ILE A 133 -36.81 -17.96 -46.75
N ASN A 134 -35.55 -18.23 -47.12
CA ASN A 134 -34.88 -17.51 -48.20
C ASN A 134 -35.56 -17.77 -49.56
N ILE A 135 -35.70 -19.04 -49.96
CA ILE A 135 -36.25 -19.39 -51.26
C ILE A 135 -37.71 -18.89 -51.42
N PRO A 136 -38.63 -19.16 -50.44
CA PRO A 136 -40.01 -18.66 -50.58
C PRO A 136 -40.11 -17.14 -50.62
N MET A 137 -39.29 -16.43 -49.80
CA MET A 137 -39.30 -14.97 -49.76
C MET A 137 -38.70 -14.37 -51.03
N TYR A 138 -37.61 -14.92 -51.55
CA TYR A 138 -36.99 -14.45 -52.78
C TYR A 138 -37.92 -14.72 -54.01
N LEU A 139 -38.54 -15.89 -54.07
CA LEU A 139 -39.53 -16.19 -55.10
C LEU A 139 -40.66 -15.14 -55.14
N LYS A 140 -41.16 -14.78 -53.95
CA LYS A 140 -42.26 -13.79 -53.87
C LYS A 140 -41.79 -12.37 -54.14
N LEU A 141 -40.65 -11.95 -53.63
CA LEU A 141 -40.19 -10.54 -53.68
C LEU A 141 -39.54 -10.17 -55.02
N TYR A 142 -38.84 -11.10 -55.67
CA TYR A 142 -38.01 -10.80 -56.84
C TYR A 142 -38.40 -11.51 -58.08
N PHE A 143 -39.13 -12.61 -57.98
CA PHE A 143 -39.47 -13.45 -59.14
C PHE A 143 -40.97 -13.68 -59.32
N ASN A 144 -41.83 -12.94 -58.60
CA ASN A 144 -43.31 -13.06 -58.70
C ASN A 144 -43.81 -14.51 -58.64
N GLY A 145 -43.13 -15.37 -57.83
CA GLY A 145 -43.46 -16.77 -57.73
C GLY A 145 -42.87 -17.67 -58.82
N ASN A 146 -42.16 -17.14 -59.81
CA ASN A 146 -41.58 -17.92 -60.88
C ASN A 146 -40.22 -18.55 -60.49
N ILE A 147 -40.17 -19.88 -60.38
CA ILE A 147 -38.98 -20.64 -60.04
C ILE A 147 -37.88 -20.58 -61.13
N GLU A 148 -38.27 -20.37 -62.42
CA GLU A 148 -37.28 -20.28 -63.49
C GLU A 148 -36.31 -19.11 -63.30
N GLY A 149 -36.80 -18.04 -62.71
CA GLY A 149 -35.94 -16.93 -62.30
C GLY A 149 -34.81 -17.35 -61.35
N LEU A 150 -35.13 -18.13 -60.35
CA LEU A 150 -34.11 -18.70 -59.44
C LEU A 150 -33.19 -19.70 -60.15
N VAL A 151 -33.72 -20.54 -61.03
CA VAL A 151 -32.91 -21.45 -61.82
C VAL A 151 -31.90 -20.68 -62.68
N SER A 152 -32.31 -19.54 -63.24
CA SER A 152 -31.47 -18.72 -64.13
C SER A 152 -30.22 -18.16 -63.38
N VAL A 153 -30.35 -17.79 -62.12
CA VAL A 153 -29.22 -17.29 -61.29
C VAL A 153 -28.37 -18.42 -60.63
N CYS A 154 -28.88 -19.68 -60.77
CA CYS A 154 -28.17 -20.86 -60.24
C CYS A 154 -27.58 -21.76 -61.34
N LYS A 155 -27.43 -21.28 -62.57
CA LYS A 155 -26.93 -22.04 -63.73
C LYS A 155 -25.55 -22.65 -63.57
N ILE A 156 -24.74 -22.17 -62.62
CA ILE A 156 -23.45 -22.78 -62.26
C ILE A 156 -23.61 -24.24 -61.78
N ILE A 157 -24.79 -24.60 -61.28
CA ILE A 157 -25.09 -25.96 -60.85
C ILE A 157 -25.54 -26.74 -62.08
N LYS A 158 -24.69 -27.61 -62.57
CA LYS A 158 -24.98 -28.41 -63.77
C LYS A 158 -26.22 -29.28 -63.59
N GLY A 159 -27.15 -29.21 -64.55
CA GLY A 159 -28.35 -30.01 -64.56
C GLY A 159 -29.50 -29.48 -63.67
N ILE A 160 -29.37 -28.29 -63.09
CA ILE A 160 -30.44 -27.65 -62.32
C ILE A 160 -31.60 -27.22 -63.31
N ASN A 161 -32.81 -27.50 -62.86
CA ASN A 161 -34.04 -27.11 -63.59
C ASN A 161 -35.18 -26.85 -62.59
N SER A 162 -36.34 -26.45 -63.00
CA SER A 162 -37.47 -26.10 -62.15
C SER A 162 -38.01 -27.27 -61.35
N GLU A 163 -37.92 -28.50 -61.86
CA GLU A 163 -38.38 -29.70 -61.12
C GLU A 163 -37.42 -30.16 -59.99
N ASN A 164 -36.12 -30.01 -60.22
CA ASN A 164 -35.12 -30.49 -59.29
C ASN A 164 -34.47 -29.37 -58.44
N PHE A 165 -34.90 -28.11 -58.60
CA PHE A 165 -34.28 -26.91 -58.03
C PHE A 165 -34.03 -27.06 -56.57
N TYR A 166 -35.00 -27.36 -55.75
CA TYR A 166 -34.86 -27.46 -54.29
C TYR A 166 -33.79 -28.48 -53.86
N LYS A 167 -33.79 -29.67 -54.53
CA LYS A 167 -32.86 -30.73 -54.26
C LYS A 167 -31.43 -30.35 -54.68
N PHE A 168 -31.26 -29.86 -55.93
CA PHE A 168 -29.94 -29.56 -56.48
C PHE A 168 -29.34 -28.34 -55.85
N TYR A 169 -30.09 -27.28 -55.62
CA TYR A 169 -29.61 -26.09 -54.92
C TYR A 169 -29.19 -26.42 -53.48
N THR A 170 -29.97 -27.19 -52.73
CA THR A 170 -29.63 -27.60 -51.39
C THR A 170 -28.35 -28.46 -51.39
N LEU A 171 -28.28 -29.49 -52.24
CA LEU A 171 -27.21 -30.48 -52.19
C LEU A 171 -25.87 -29.93 -52.76
N TYR A 172 -25.93 -29.10 -53.81
CA TYR A 172 -24.74 -28.66 -54.53
C TYR A 172 -24.35 -27.20 -54.27
N ALA A 173 -25.18 -26.41 -53.59
CA ALA A 173 -24.84 -25.05 -53.19
C ALA A 173 -24.93 -24.86 -51.68
N VAL A 174 -26.11 -24.99 -51.06
CA VAL A 174 -26.31 -24.63 -49.65
C VAL A 174 -25.43 -25.43 -48.71
N ILE A 175 -25.44 -26.77 -48.79
CA ILE A 175 -24.67 -27.64 -47.90
C ILE A 175 -23.18 -27.43 -48.10
N PRO A 176 -22.57 -27.56 -49.28
CA PRO A 176 -21.12 -27.44 -49.43
C PRO A 176 -20.59 -26.03 -49.13
N PHE A 177 -21.32 -24.98 -49.50
CA PHE A 177 -20.96 -23.61 -49.19
C PHE A 177 -20.92 -23.34 -47.69
N ASN A 178 -22.00 -23.72 -46.97
CA ASN A 178 -22.07 -23.51 -45.51
C ASN A 178 -21.14 -24.42 -44.73
N LEU A 179 -20.86 -25.62 -45.25
CA LEU A 179 -19.83 -26.50 -44.68
C LEU A 179 -18.42 -25.85 -44.79
N LEU A 180 -18.07 -25.35 -45.96
CA LEU A 180 -16.81 -24.65 -46.21
C LEU A 180 -16.68 -23.46 -45.25
N LEU A 181 -17.69 -22.57 -45.23
CA LEU A 181 -17.66 -21.35 -44.42
C LEU A 181 -17.61 -21.66 -42.93
N SER A 182 -18.42 -22.58 -42.44
CA SER A 182 -18.46 -22.95 -41.01
C SER A 182 -17.16 -23.60 -40.54
N VAL A 183 -16.52 -24.45 -41.36
CA VAL A 183 -15.20 -25.03 -41.05
C VAL A 183 -14.13 -23.96 -41.01
N MET A 184 -14.10 -23.03 -41.95
CA MET A 184 -13.16 -21.89 -41.94
C MET A 184 -13.33 -21.06 -40.67
N VAL A 185 -14.53 -20.68 -40.30
CA VAL A 185 -14.84 -19.91 -39.08
C VAL A 185 -14.43 -20.70 -37.83
N ALA A 186 -14.71 -22.00 -37.77
CA ALA A 186 -14.36 -22.84 -36.64
C ALA A 186 -12.83 -22.96 -36.49
N LEU A 187 -12.07 -23.15 -37.56
CA LEU A 187 -10.60 -23.24 -37.55
C LEU A 187 -9.99 -21.91 -37.10
N ILE A 188 -10.42 -20.79 -37.66
CA ILE A 188 -9.93 -19.47 -37.25
C ILE A 188 -10.27 -19.22 -35.77
N THR A 189 -11.49 -19.58 -35.33
CA THR A 189 -11.89 -19.47 -33.93
C THR A 189 -10.96 -20.29 -33.03
N ALA A 190 -10.64 -21.51 -33.39
CA ALA A 190 -9.75 -22.40 -32.61
C ALA A 190 -8.34 -21.81 -32.44
N ILE A 191 -7.77 -21.23 -33.51
CA ILE A 191 -6.44 -20.62 -33.53
C ILE A 191 -6.42 -19.35 -32.68
N VAL A 192 -7.38 -18.48 -32.86
CA VAL A 192 -7.39 -17.12 -32.31
C VAL A 192 -7.94 -17.07 -30.88
N TYR A 193 -8.83 -17.99 -30.50
CA TYR A 193 -9.53 -17.97 -29.21
C TYR A 193 -8.58 -17.90 -28.02
N LYS A 194 -7.50 -18.69 -28.01
CA LYS A 194 -6.55 -18.71 -26.87
C LYS A 194 -5.93 -17.32 -26.63
N ARG A 195 -5.52 -16.63 -27.68
CA ARG A 195 -4.90 -15.28 -27.57
C ARG A 195 -5.94 -14.23 -27.17
N ILE A 196 -7.09 -14.24 -27.83
CA ILE A 196 -8.18 -13.30 -27.53
C ILE A 196 -8.72 -13.51 -26.12
N SER A 197 -8.90 -14.75 -25.66
CA SER A 197 -9.42 -15.02 -24.32
C SER A 197 -8.53 -14.47 -23.19
N ILE A 198 -7.21 -14.41 -23.39
CA ILE A 198 -6.28 -13.82 -22.41
C ILE A 198 -6.51 -12.32 -22.30
N VAL A 199 -6.67 -11.63 -23.45
CA VAL A 199 -6.90 -10.18 -23.48
C VAL A 199 -8.24 -9.84 -22.86
N PHE A 200 -9.32 -10.52 -23.26
CA PHE A 200 -10.68 -10.20 -22.82
C PHE A 200 -11.07 -10.77 -21.45
N LYS A 201 -10.27 -11.67 -20.86
CA LYS A 201 -10.41 -12.03 -19.43
C LYS A 201 -9.90 -10.94 -18.50
N LYS A 202 -9.01 -10.05 -18.96
CA LYS A 202 -8.61 -8.87 -18.20
C LYS A 202 -9.77 -7.87 -18.13
N ASP A 203 -9.93 -7.23 -16.98
CA ASP A 203 -10.86 -6.12 -16.84
C ASP A 203 -10.32 -4.90 -17.60
N PHE A 204 -11.04 -4.42 -18.62
CA PHE A 204 -10.67 -3.21 -19.36
C PHE A 204 -10.70 -1.95 -18.48
N PHE A 205 -11.57 -1.94 -17.49
CA PHE A 205 -11.66 -0.88 -16.49
C PHE A 205 -11.08 -1.37 -15.15
N LYS A 206 -9.81 -1.77 -15.15
CA LYS A 206 -9.10 -1.95 -13.89
C LYS A 206 -9.04 -0.58 -13.23
N THR A 207 -9.87 -0.32 -12.21
CA THR A 207 -9.72 0.89 -11.41
C THR A 207 -8.30 0.89 -10.89
N ARG A 208 -7.56 1.97 -11.17
CA ARG A 208 -6.26 2.20 -10.56
C ARG A 208 -6.43 1.99 -9.06
N LYS A 209 -5.61 1.13 -8.47
CA LYS A 209 -5.58 0.99 -7.02
C LYS A 209 -5.25 2.35 -6.41
N VAL A 210 -5.90 2.67 -5.31
CA VAL A 210 -5.55 3.84 -4.50
C VAL A 210 -4.18 3.59 -3.91
N LYS A 211 -3.20 4.43 -4.23
CA LYS A 211 -1.88 4.36 -3.61
C LYS A 211 -1.98 4.89 -2.20
N MET A 212 -1.79 4.00 -1.22
CA MET A 212 -1.91 4.28 0.20
C MET A 212 -0.53 4.25 0.85
N LEU A 213 -0.18 5.30 1.57
CA LEU A 213 0.99 5.37 2.43
C LEU A 213 0.54 5.31 3.89
N VAL A 214 1.09 4.39 4.66
CA VAL A 214 0.93 4.35 6.11
C VAL A 214 2.22 4.87 6.74
N ILE A 215 2.09 5.91 7.57
CA ILE A 215 3.16 6.50 8.34
C ILE A 215 2.60 6.89 9.71
N SER A 216 2.68 5.98 10.65
CA SER A 216 2.06 6.07 11.97
C SER A 216 3.09 5.95 13.06
N ASP A 217 2.91 6.68 14.13
CA ASP A 217 3.68 6.47 15.36
C ASP A 217 3.35 5.12 16.00
N SER A 218 4.14 4.74 16.99
CA SER A 218 3.85 3.60 17.84
C SER A 218 2.56 3.81 18.63
N PHE A 219 1.82 2.73 18.88
CA PHE A 219 0.73 2.76 19.86
C PHE A 219 1.35 2.44 21.21
N LYS A 220 1.82 3.51 21.90
CA LYS A 220 2.65 3.44 23.12
C LYS A 220 2.18 2.35 24.09
N GLY A 221 3.11 1.45 24.47
CA GLY A 221 2.86 0.32 25.36
C GLY A 221 2.16 -0.89 24.73
N THR A 222 1.84 -0.88 23.41
CA THR A 222 1.13 -1.98 22.76
C THR A 222 1.71 -2.41 21.41
N LEU A 223 1.88 -1.50 20.44
CA LEU A 223 2.37 -1.80 19.09
C LEU A 223 3.46 -0.81 18.68
N SER A 224 4.56 -1.32 18.12
CA SER A 224 5.57 -0.49 17.47
C SER A 224 5.04 0.12 16.17
N SER A 225 5.67 1.20 15.69
CA SER A 225 5.35 1.83 14.39
C SER A 225 5.44 0.82 13.23
N LEU A 226 6.42 -0.09 13.27
CA LEU A 226 6.57 -1.19 12.30
C LEU A 226 5.38 -2.15 12.33
N GLU A 227 4.95 -2.58 13.50
CA GLU A 227 3.82 -3.49 13.66
C GLU A 227 2.52 -2.84 13.17
N VAL A 228 2.27 -1.58 13.52
CA VAL A 228 1.10 -0.82 13.05
C VAL A 228 1.09 -0.78 11.52
N GLY A 229 2.21 -0.39 10.89
CA GLY A 229 2.33 -0.33 9.43
C GLY A 229 2.11 -1.67 8.75
N SER A 230 2.71 -2.75 9.27
CA SER A 230 2.55 -4.11 8.74
C SER A 230 1.10 -4.60 8.86
N ILE A 231 0.48 -4.45 10.03
CA ILE A 231 -0.91 -4.88 10.28
C ILE A 231 -1.86 -4.15 9.33
N ILE A 232 -1.71 -2.84 9.14
CA ILE A 232 -2.54 -2.08 8.21
C ILE A 232 -2.35 -2.61 6.78
N LYS A 233 -1.11 -2.75 6.31
CA LYS A 233 -0.79 -3.26 4.98
C LYS A 233 -1.39 -4.65 4.72
N ASP A 234 -1.30 -5.55 5.68
CA ASP A 234 -1.72 -6.95 5.53
C ASP A 234 -3.25 -7.11 5.56
N ASN A 235 -3.98 -6.14 6.14
CA ASN A 235 -5.42 -6.22 6.34
C ASN A 235 -6.25 -5.29 5.44
N VAL A 236 -5.65 -4.39 4.67
CA VAL A 236 -6.36 -3.60 3.65
C VAL A 236 -6.72 -4.47 2.45
N ASN A 237 -7.82 -4.12 1.76
CA ASN A 237 -8.22 -4.83 0.54
C ASN A 237 -7.21 -4.60 -0.60
N SER A 238 -6.33 -5.57 -0.82
CA SER A 238 -5.28 -5.52 -1.84
C SER A 238 -5.78 -5.39 -3.29
N GLN A 239 -7.07 -5.58 -3.55
CA GLN A 239 -7.65 -5.32 -4.88
C GLN A 239 -7.94 -3.83 -5.10
N LYS A 240 -8.21 -3.07 -4.01
CA LYS A 240 -8.54 -1.64 -4.05
C LYS A 240 -7.34 -0.75 -3.74
N TYR A 241 -6.46 -1.18 -2.83
CA TYR A 241 -5.34 -0.40 -2.30
C TYR A 241 -4.00 -1.02 -2.71
N ASP A 242 -3.06 -0.14 -3.05
CA ASP A 242 -1.62 -0.44 -3.18
C ASP A 242 -0.95 0.21 -1.97
N CYS A 243 -0.74 -0.58 -0.91
CA CYS A 243 -0.36 -0.08 0.40
C CYS A 243 1.14 -0.25 0.64
N THR A 244 1.79 0.85 0.97
CA THR A 244 3.17 0.93 1.44
C THR A 244 3.17 1.50 2.85
N TYR A 245 4.09 1.09 3.71
CA TYR A 245 4.29 1.72 5.00
C TYR A 245 5.73 2.17 5.18
N LEU A 246 5.90 3.30 5.87
CA LEU A 246 7.16 3.84 6.34
C LEU A 246 7.08 3.96 7.85
N PRO A 247 7.92 3.28 8.61
CA PRO A 247 7.96 3.44 10.06
C PRO A 247 8.49 4.82 10.41
N ILE A 248 8.01 5.35 11.51
CA ILE A 248 8.42 6.65 12.04
C ILE A 248 8.56 6.56 13.55
N SER A 249 9.35 7.47 14.11
CA SER A 249 9.53 7.61 15.54
C SER A 249 9.63 9.10 15.89
N ASP A 250 9.19 9.47 17.06
CA ASP A 250 9.37 10.80 17.62
C ASP A 250 10.79 11.03 18.22
N GLY A 251 11.68 10.05 18.06
CA GLY A 251 13.00 9.99 18.69
C GLY A 251 13.00 9.18 19.99
N GLY A 252 11.87 8.54 20.31
CA GLY A 252 11.73 7.63 21.43
C GLY A 252 12.07 6.18 21.11
N GLU A 253 11.38 5.25 21.78
CA GLU A 253 11.55 3.81 21.62
C GLU A 253 11.33 3.35 20.18
N GLY A 254 12.24 2.52 19.66
CA GLY A 254 12.23 2.01 18.30
C GLY A 254 12.89 2.91 17.25
N PHE A 255 13.55 3.98 17.67
CA PHE A 255 14.26 4.91 16.78
C PHE A 255 15.30 4.20 15.90
N LEU A 256 16.14 3.34 16.48
CA LEU A 256 17.15 2.61 15.70
C LEU A 256 16.52 1.68 14.66
N SER A 257 15.41 1.04 14.99
CA SER A 257 14.67 0.19 14.04
C SER A 257 14.14 0.98 12.84
N VAL A 258 13.72 2.22 13.08
CA VAL A 258 13.30 3.15 12.02
C VAL A 258 14.50 3.53 11.15
N VAL A 259 15.62 3.92 11.76
CA VAL A 259 16.85 4.28 11.04
C VAL A 259 17.36 3.12 10.18
N GLN A 260 17.32 1.87 10.68
CA GLN A 260 17.71 0.68 9.92
C GLN A 260 16.92 0.46 8.62
N MET A 261 15.68 0.96 8.55
CA MET A 261 14.87 0.83 7.33
C MET A 261 15.18 1.87 6.27
N TRP A 262 15.88 2.96 6.60
CA TRP A 262 16.17 4.03 5.64
C TRP A 262 17.26 3.64 4.64
N ASP A 263 18.33 3.02 5.14
CA ASP A 263 19.46 2.63 4.30
C ASP A 263 20.08 1.33 4.83
N LYS A 264 19.52 0.20 4.37
CA LYS A 264 19.99 -1.13 4.79
C LYS A 264 21.40 -1.46 4.32
N ASP A 265 21.86 -0.84 3.25
CA ASP A 265 23.10 -1.23 2.58
C ASP A 265 24.33 -0.51 3.20
N ASN A 266 24.14 0.70 3.75
CA ASN A 266 25.23 1.51 4.32
C ASN A 266 25.30 1.49 5.84
N LEU A 267 24.24 1.01 6.52
CA LEU A 267 24.17 0.93 7.97
C LEU A 267 24.83 -0.35 8.51
N VAL A 268 25.71 -0.18 9.48
CA VAL A 268 26.33 -1.27 10.23
C VAL A 268 25.81 -1.25 11.67
N THR A 269 25.28 -2.37 12.12
CA THR A 269 24.88 -2.57 13.52
C THR A 269 26.09 -3.00 14.33
N HIS A 270 26.36 -2.27 15.40
CA HIS A 270 27.36 -2.60 16.40
C HIS A 270 26.68 -2.99 17.72
N LYS A 271 27.38 -3.79 18.52
CA LYS A 271 26.98 -4.16 19.87
C LYS A 271 28.05 -3.70 20.85
N ALA A 272 27.65 -2.98 21.89
CA ALA A 272 28.52 -2.54 22.98
C ALA A 272 28.18 -3.27 24.27
N ASN A 273 29.20 -3.55 25.08
CA ASN A 273 29.05 -3.99 26.46
C ASN A 273 28.94 -2.76 27.37
N ILE A 274 27.86 -2.67 28.11
CA ILE A 274 27.50 -1.52 28.92
C ILE A 274 27.04 -1.98 30.33
N CYS A 275 26.59 -1.05 31.15
CA CYS A 275 25.69 -1.33 32.25
C CYS A 275 24.30 -0.72 31.98
N ASP A 276 23.26 -1.33 32.58
CA ASP A 276 21.92 -0.74 32.58
C ASP A 276 21.87 0.50 33.52
N ALA A 277 20.67 1.11 33.62
CA ALA A 277 20.49 2.29 34.45
C ALA A 277 20.78 2.08 35.96
N LEU A 278 20.84 0.85 36.43
CA LEU A 278 21.13 0.48 37.82
C LEU A 278 22.56 -0.07 38.02
N GLY A 279 23.41 0.03 36.99
CA GLY A 279 24.80 -0.41 37.05
C GLY A 279 25.02 -1.90 36.84
N ARG A 280 23.99 -2.69 36.42
CA ARG A 280 24.11 -4.13 36.17
C ARG A 280 24.66 -4.35 34.75
N GLU A 281 25.48 -5.40 34.57
CA GLU A 281 26.01 -5.75 33.24
C GLU A 281 24.90 -5.91 32.20
N SER A 282 25.07 -5.25 31.08
CA SER A 282 24.12 -5.25 29.97
C SER A 282 24.83 -5.07 28.64
N THR A 283 24.06 -5.10 27.56
CA THR A 283 24.55 -4.81 26.20
C THR A 283 23.52 -3.98 25.46
N CYS A 284 23.98 -3.09 24.61
CA CYS A 284 23.11 -2.33 23.70
C CYS A 284 23.59 -2.41 22.26
N ILE A 285 22.72 -2.03 21.33
CA ILE A 285 23.08 -1.84 19.93
C ILE A 285 23.15 -0.36 19.60
N TYR A 286 24.00 -0.01 18.63
CA TYR A 286 24.03 1.28 17.98
C TYR A 286 24.30 1.11 16.48
N LEU A 287 23.94 2.11 15.67
CA LEU A 287 24.11 2.03 14.23
C LEU A 287 25.16 3.02 13.75
N TYR A 288 25.91 2.63 12.74
CA TYR A 288 26.86 3.47 12.05
C TYR A 288 26.58 3.54 10.56
N ASP A 289 26.30 4.73 10.07
CA ASP A 289 26.20 5.03 8.66
C ASP A 289 27.62 5.33 8.12
N LYS A 290 28.16 4.38 7.36
CA LYS A 290 29.51 4.48 6.79
C LYS A 290 29.62 5.55 5.71
N LEU A 291 28.54 5.82 4.99
CA LEU A 291 28.55 6.77 3.85
C LEU A 291 28.58 8.20 4.37
N ASN A 292 27.76 8.50 5.37
CA ASN A 292 27.59 9.82 5.94
C ASN A 292 28.42 10.04 7.20
N GLU A 293 29.12 9.02 7.71
CA GLU A 293 29.94 9.02 8.92
C GLU A 293 29.12 9.44 10.16
N ILE A 294 27.89 8.89 10.31
CA ILE A 294 26.94 9.22 11.37
C ILE A 294 26.76 8.02 12.31
N LEU A 295 26.87 8.26 13.62
CA LEU A 295 26.44 7.30 14.65
C LEU A 295 25.03 7.62 15.12
N TYR A 296 24.24 6.60 15.35
CA TYR A 296 22.89 6.69 15.89
C TYR A 296 22.81 5.89 17.19
N PHE A 297 22.34 6.54 18.25
CA PHE A 297 22.09 5.93 19.55
C PHE A 297 20.63 6.12 19.94
N GLU A 298 20.05 5.08 20.54
CA GLU A 298 18.77 5.13 21.22
C GLU A 298 19.00 4.96 22.71
N LEU A 299 18.66 5.96 23.51
CA LEU A 299 18.87 5.93 24.95
C LEU A 299 18.14 4.75 25.60
N ALA A 300 16.91 4.45 25.13
CA ALA A 300 16.11 3.35 25.66
C ALA A 300 16.74 1.96 25.45
N GLU A 301 17.63 1.78 24.47
CA GLU A 301 18.40 0.55 24.27
C GLU A 301 19.57 0.39 25.25
N CYS A 302 20.02 1.50 25.87
CA CYS A 302 21.14 1.49 26.79
C CYS A 302 20.68 1.53 28.24
N VAL A 303 19.81 2.49 28.59
CA VAL A 303 19.41 2.80 29.98
C VAL A 303 17.90 3.05 30.05
N GLY A 304 17.13 2.25 29.30
CA GLY A 304 15.69 2.37 29.16
C GLY A 304 14.90 1.93 30.39
N ILE A 305 13.76 2.60 30.61
CA ILE A 305 12.83 2.24 31.70
C ILE A 305 12.13 0.90 31.45
N LYS A 306 11.96 0.50 30.18
CA LYS A 306 11.28 -0.74 29.78
C LYS A 306 11.97 -2.01 30.28
N ASP A 307 13.29 -1.94 30.45
CA ASP A 307 14.12 -3.08 30.82
C ASP A 307 14.21 -3.29 32.35
N LEU A 308 13.58 -2.40 33.12
CA LEU A 308 13.54 -2.43 34.57
C LEU A 308 12.20 -2.92 35.11
N ASN A 309 12.21 -3.74 36.15
CA ASN A 309 11.01 -4.05 36.89
C ASN A 309 10.49 -2.80 37.61
N LYS A 310 9.17 -2.65 37.73
CA LYS A 310 8.56 -1.51 38.45
C LYS A 310 9.07 -1.35 39.89
N ALA A 311 9.43 -2.45 40.54
CA ALA A 311 9.97 -2.44 41.91
C ALA A 311 11.40 -1.89 42.00
N ASP A 312 12.16 -1.96 40.90
CA ASP A 312 13.56 -1.52 40.83
C ASP A 312 13.68 -0.04 40.41
N LEU A 313 12.57 0.61 40.01
CA LEU A 313 12.59 2.00 39.58
C LEU A 313 12.96 2.93 40.73
N ASN A 314 14.07 3.65 40.58
CA ASN A 314 14.55 4.61 41.56
C ASN A 314 15.38 5.72 40.89
N PRO A 315 14.81 6.92 40.70
CA PRO A 315 15.47 8.02 40.01
C PRO A 315 16.64 8.65 40.78
N PHE A 316 16.82 8.35 42.09
CA PHE A 316 17.98 8.78 42.85
C PHE A 316 19.26 8.09 42.43
N VAL A 317 19.20 6.78 42.12
CA VAL A 317 20.36 5.94 41.82
C VAL A 317 20.50 5.58 40.34
N ALA A 318 19.43 5.72 39.56
CA ALA A 318 19.47 5.43 38.15
C ALA A 318 20.40 6.40 37.41
N SER A 319 21.31 5.87 36.57
CA SER A 319 22.38 6.60 35.92
C SER A 319 22.35 6.41 34.39
N THR A 320 22.82 7.41 33.68
CA THR A 320 23.06 7.36 32.22
C THR A 320 24.45 6.82 31.86
N TYR A 321 25.22 6.29 32.82
CA TYR A 321 26.62 5.84 32.62
C TYR A 321 26.76 4.84 31.47
N GLY A 322 25.85 3.86 31.38
CA GLY A 322 25.86 2.86 30.31
C GLY A 322 25.70 3.45 28.91
N LEU A 323 24.90 4.50 28.74
CA LEU A 323 24.81 5.25 27.47
C LEU A 323 26.17 5.88 27.11
N GLY A 324 26.84 6.50 28.11
CA GLY A 324 28.15 7.10 27.90
C GLY A 324 29.22 6.09 27.46
N LEU A 325 29.20 4.86 28.02
CA LEU A 325 30.09 3.77 27.61
C LEU A 325 29.88 3.42 26.14
N ALA A 326 28.62 3.26 25.70
CA ALA A 326 28.29 2.96 24.31
C ALA A 326 28.74 4.08 23.36
N VAL A 327 28.52 5.34 23.74
CA VAL A 327 28.91 6.51 22.96
C VAL A 327 30.43 6.60 22.81
N LYS A 328 31.18 6.45 23.92
CA LYS A 328 32.64 6.44 23.90
C LYS A 328 33.19 5.34 23.01
N GLU A 329 32.69 4.11 23.14
CA GLU A 329 33.09 2.98 22.29
C GLU A 329 32.83 3.30 20.82
N GLY A 330 31.62 3.77 20.50
CA GLY A 330 31.20 4.09 19.12
C GLY A 330 32.09 5.17 18.48
N ILE A 331 32.39 6.24 19.22
CA ILE A 331 33.27 7.33 18.75
C ILE A 331 34.68 6.82 18.47
N LEU A 332 35.27 6.09 19.41
CA LEU A 332 36.63 5.56 19.25
C LEU A 332 36.76 4.57 18.11
N LYS A 333 35.75 3.72 17.91
CA LYS A 333 35.71 2.67 16.90
C LYS A 333 35.40 3.18 15.50
N CYS A 334 34.42 4.09 15.38
CA CYS A 334 33.88 4.49 14.08
C CYS A 334 34.40 5.86 13.60
N LYS A 335 34.94 6.70 14.50
CA LYS A 335 35.42 8.06 14.23
C LYS A 335 34.41 8.90 13.42
N PRO A 336 33.19 9.09 13.93
CA PRO A 336 32.11 9.72 13.21
C PRO A 336 32.34 11.22 13.05
N LYS A 337 31.70 11.83 12.05
CA LYS A 337 31.57 13.29 11.96
C LYS A 337 30.36 13.82 12.73
N LYS A 338 29.39 12.92 12.98
CA LYS A 338 28.15 13.31 13.62
C LYS A 338 27.61 12.18 14.49
N VAL A 339 27.00 12.54 15.61
CA VAL A 339 26.26 11.63 16.50
C VAL A 339 24.83 12.13 16.65
N ILE A 340 23.86 11.24 16.45
CA ILE A 340 22.43 11.51 16.59
C ILE A 340 21.85 10.62 17.69
N PHE A 341 21.17 11.24 18.63
CA PHE A 341 20.52 10.56 19.76
C PHE A 341 19.00 10.60 19.63
N GLY A 342 18.35 9.46 19.80
CA GLY A 342 16.95 9.39 20.19
C GLY A 342 16.90 9.20 21.71
N ILE A 343 16.34 10.16 22.44
CA ILE A 343 16.46 10.19 23.91
C ILE A 343 15.16 9.89 24.67
N GLY A 344 14.13 9.36 24.03
CA GLY A 344 12.91 8.93 24.71
C GLY A 344 13.11 7.68 25.59
N GLY A 345 12.23 7.46 26.58
CA GLY A 345 12.16 6.21 27.35
C GLY A 345 13.21 6.03 28.44
N SER A 346 13.86 7.09 28.97
CA SER A 346 14.90 6.99 29.99
C SER A 346 14.37 6.56 31.37
N ALA A 347 15.20 5.79 32.13
CA ALA A 347 14.95 5.45 33.51
C ALA A 347 15.56 6.45 34.51
N SER A 348 16.55 7.25 34.08
CA SER A 348 17.38 8.12 34.94
C SER A 348 16.79 9.54 35.07
N ASN A 349 17.28 10.24 36.16
CA ASN A 349 17.05 11.67 36.41
C ASN A 349 18.36 12.30 36.92
N ASP A 350 19.46 12.01 36.25
CA ASP A 350 20.82 12.34 36.67
C ASP A 350 21.44 13.53 35.93
N GLY A 351 20.61 14.32 35.19
CA GLY A 351 21.12 15.44 34.40
C GLY A 351 22.06 15.03 33.26
N GLY A 352 22.14 13.73 32.94
CA GLY A 352 23.11 13.18 31.98
C GLY A 352 24.53 13.06 32.54
N ALA A 353 24.71 13.27 33.84
CA ALA A 353 26.04 13.29 34.48
C ALA A 353 26.75 11.93 34.37
N GLY A 354 26.03 10.82 34.51
CA GLY A 354 26.64 9.49 34.33
C GLY A 354 27.18 9.27 32.90
N MET A 355 26.43 9.70 31.87
CA MET A 355 26.90 9.67 30.49
C MET A 355 28.16 10.48 30.29
N LEU A 356 28.21 11.69 30.83
CA LEU A 356 29.37 12.58 30.75
C LEU A 356 30.57 11.98 31.47
N GLU A 357 30.39 11.38 32.67
CA GLU A 357 31.44 10.68 33.40
C GLU A 357 32.08 9.57 32.55
N ALA A 358 31.25 8.69 31.96
CA ALA A 358 31.75 7.60 31.13
C ALA A 358 32.50 8.11 29.89
N MET A 359 32.10 9.27 29.36
CA MET A 359 32.77 9.93 28.23
C MET A 359 34.05 10.71 28.62
N GLY A 360 34.38 10.79 29.91
CA GLY A 360 35.66 11.37 30.40
C GLY A 360 35.55 12.75 31.05
N VAL A 361 34.33 13.21 31.40
CA VAL A 361 34.17 14.36 32.28
C VAL A 361 34.48 13.93 33.71
N LYS A 362 35.39 14.63 34.41
CA LYS A 362 35.65 14.41 35.82
C LYS A 362 34.83 15.38 36.66
N PHE A 363 34.11 14.82 37.61
CA PHE A 363 33.32 15.55 38.59
C PHE A 363 34.07 15.53 39.93
N ILE A 364 34.34 16.70 40.47
CA ILE A 364 35.20 16.89 41.62
C ILE A 364 34.39 17.47 42.78
N ASP A 365 34.55 16.93 43.98
CA ASP A 365 33.94 17.43 45.23
C ASP A 365 34.67 18.66 45.81
N GLU A 366 34.14 19.23 46.89
CA GLU A 366 34.75 20.35 47.60
C GLU A 366 36.15 20.02 48.16
N ASN A 367 36.45 18.73 48.40
CA ASN A 367 37.73 18.25 48.94
C ASN A 367 38.75 17.89 47.83
N ASN A 368 38.46 18.20 46.56
CA ASN A 368 39.19 17.83 45.36
C ASN A 368 39.29 16.30 45.11
N ASN A 369 38.35 15.52 45.58
CA ASN A 369 38.25 14.11 45.22
C ASN A 369 37.34 13.94 43.99
N GLU A 370 37.69 12.99 43.12
CA GLU A 370 36.85 12.62 41.96
C GLU A 370 35.63 11.82 42.44
N ILE A 371 34.43 12.24 41.98
CA ILE A 371 33.17 11.57 42.27
C ILE A 371 32.92 10.55 41.18
N HIS A 372 32.61 9.32 41.56
CA HIS A 372 32.33 8.22 40.64
C HIS A 372 30.88 7.71 40.75
N ASN A 373 30.43 7.05 39.69
CA ASN A 373 29.06 6.50 39.57
C ASN A 373 28.01 7.59 39.79
N LEU A 374 28.08 8.62 38.94
CA LEU A 374 27.18 9.77 38.99
C LEU A 374 25.72 9.31 38.75
N CYS A 375 24.88 9.77 39.68
CA CYS A 375 23.42 9.62 39.68
C CYS A 375 22.82 10.85 40.36
N ASN A 376 21.49 11.00 40.37
CA ASN A 376 20.89 12.20 40.96
C ASN A 376 21.33 12.47 42.42
N GLU A 377 21.40 11.43 43.26
CA GLU A 377 21.78 11.57 44.67
C GLU A 377 23.17 12.20 44.87
N LYS A 378 24.09 12.00 43.92
CA LYS A 378 25.48 12.52 43.97
C LYS A 378 25.64 13.89 43.30
N LEU A 379 24.65 14.40 42.61
CA LEU A 379 24.73 15.71 41.94
C LEU A 379 24.97 16.84 42.94
N LYS A 380 24.46 16.74 44.15
CA LYS A 380 24.65 17.71 45.24
C LYS A 380 26.09 17.88 45.67
N ASP A 381 26.94 16.87 45.45
CA ASP A 381 28.32 16.84 45.89
C ASP A 381 29.31 17.39 44.85
N VAL A 382 28.81 17.69 43.63
CA VAL A 382 29.62 18.20 42.53
C VAL A 382 29.99 19.66 42.78
N PHE A 383 31.28 19.95 42.84
CA PHE A 383 31.79 21.30 43.05
C PHE A 383 32.55 21.87 41.86
N LYS A 384 33.29 21.02 41.12
CA LYS A 384 34.13 21.44 39.99
C LYS A 384 34.08 20.40 38.86
N LEU A 385 34.29 20.86 37.62
CA LEU A 385 34.31 20.03 36.41
C LEU A 385 35.70 20.09 35.75
N GLU A 386 36.17 18.93 35.23
CA GLU A 386 37.34 18.87 34.35
C GLU A 386 36.98 18.11 33.06
N LEU A 387 37.22 18.74 31.91
CA LEU A 387 36.70 18.29 30.62
C LEU A 387 37.79 17.89 29.61
N ASN A 388 39.05 17.75 30.01
CA ASN A 388 40.15 17.55 29.05
C ASN A 388 39.94 16.31 28.17
N GLU A 389 39.73 15.13 28.79
CA GLU A 389 39.51 13.88 28.07
C GLU A 389 38.21 13.90 27.22
N PHE A 390 37.18 14.50 27.79
CA PHE A 390 35.91 14.64 27.09
C PHE A 390 36.04 15.52 25.84
N ASN A 391 36.70 16.67 25.94
CA ASN A 391 36.91 17.59 24.83
C ASN A 391 37.73 16.96 23.69
N GLU A 392 38.76 16.17 24.05
CA GLU A 392 39.54 15.39 23.08
C GLU A 392 38.68 14.34 22.38
N LEU A 393 37.84 13.63 23.14
CA LEU A 393 36.96 12.60 22.60
C LEU A 393 35.95 13.15 21.57
N ILE A 394 35.35 14.31 21.83
CA ILE A 394 34.30 14.87 21.02
C ILE A 394 34.79 15.88 19.96
N ALA A 395 36.10 16.09 19.88
CA ALA A 395 36.69 17.08 18.96
C ALA A 395 36.20 16.86 17.51
N SER A 396 35.69 17.90 16.88
CA SER A 396 35.17 17.89 15.49
C SER A 396 33.92 17.05 15.25
N ILE A 397 33.23 16.58 16.28
CA ILE A 397 31.99 15.81 16.17
C ILE A 397 30.80 16.75 16.36
N GLN A 398 29.81 16.67 15.47
CA GLN A 398 28.53 17.36 15.62
C GLN A 398 27.54 16.47 16.37
N PHE A 399 26.81 17.04 17.32
CA PHE A 399 25.80 16.32 18.11
C PHE A 399 24.40 16.85 17.79
N GLU A 400 23.48 15.94 17.56
CA GLU A 400 22.04 16.20 17.42
C GLU A 400 21.25 15.31 18.36
N VAL A 401 20.22 15.88 18.96
CA VAL A 401 19.34 15.18 19.90
C VAL A 401 17.92 15.28 19.36
N LEU A 402 17.29 14.13 19.17
CA LEU A 402 15.91 14.02 18.76
C LEU A 402 15.02 13.83 19.99
N THR A 403 14.11 14.76 20.19
CA THR A 403 13.16 14.76 21.28
C THR A 403 11.82 15.33 20.85
N ASP A 404 10.73 14.84 21.45
CA ASP A 404 9.34 15.29 21.22
C ASP A 404 8.85 16.21 22.34
N VAL A 405 9.68 16.44 23.40
CA VAL A 405 9.29 17.24 24.55
C VAL A 405 10.00 18.59 24.56
N SER A 406 9.29 19.62 25.04
CA SER A 406 9.80 20.98 25.15
C SER A 406 10.07 21.39 26.61
N ASN A 407 10.04 20.44 27.55
CA ASN A 407 10.25 20.71 28.97
C ASN A 407 11.65 21.27 29.24
N PRO A 408 11.77 22.33 30.06
CA PRO A 408 13.04 22.81 30.56
C PRO A 408 13.64 21.80 31.55
N LEU A 409 14.88 22.02 31.97
CA LEU A 409 15.53 21.14 32.97
C LEU A 409 14.84 21.25 34.32
N LEU A 410 14.60 22.46 34.77
CA LEU A 410 14.17 22.79 36.14
C LEU A 410 12.73 23.40 36.16
N GLY A 411 12.16 23.43 37.36
CA GLY A 411 10.88 24.05 37.66
C GLY A 411 9.68 23.12 37.53
N PRO A 412 8.46 23.62 37.78
CA PRO A 412 7.25 22.76 37.85
C PRO A 412 6.93 21.99 36.57
N THR A 413 7.42 22.47 35.44
CA THR A 413 7.32 21.81 34.13
C THR A 413 8.62 21.15 33.70
N GLY A 414 9.62 21.08 34.59
CA GLY A 414 10.96 20.54 34.34
C GLY A 414 11.02 19.01 34.38
N ALA A 415 12.25 18.52 34.16
CA ALA A 415 12.54 17.09 34.07
C ALA A 415 12.06 16.30 35.30
N THR A 416 12.36 16.80 36.48
CA THR A 416 12.08 16.11 37.73
C THR A 416 10.60 15.99 38.00
N TYR A 417 9.86 17.10 38.02
CA TYR A 417 8.45 17.11 38.37
C TYR A 417 7.56 16.38 37.35
N VAL A 418 7.91 16.48 36.06
CA VAL A 418 7.08 15.88 35.01
C VAL A 418 7.38 14.40 34.80
N PHE A 419 8.66 13.99 34.84
CA PHE A 419 9.03 12.65 34.39
C PHE A 419 9.53 11.72 35.50
N SER A 420 9.93 12.21 36.70
CA SER A 420 10.42 11.33 37.77
C SER A 420 9.32 10.46 38.40
N PRO A 421 8.06 10.86 38.51
CA PRO A 421 7.02 9.97 39.04
C PRO A 421 6.89 8.64 38.28
N GLN A 422 6.92 8.65 36.96
CA GLN A 422 6.90 7.41 36.17
C GLN A 422 8.18 6.56 36.30
N LYS A 423 9.27 7.15 36.82
CA LYS A 423 10.57 6.51 37.11
C LYS A 423 10.69 6.02 38.54
N GLY A 424 9.59 6.06 39.32
CA GLY A 424 9.51 5.53 40.66
C GLY A 424 9.65 6.56 41.79
N ALA A 425 9.74 7.88 41.47
CA ALA A 425 9.73 8.92 42.50
C ALA A 425 8.35 9.04 43.15
N LYS A 426 8.35 9.17 44.48
CA LYS A 426 7.17 9.58 45.24
C LYS A 426 7.09 11.10 45.27
N GLU A 427 5.93 11.64 45.56
CA GLU A 427 5.72 13.09 45.65
C GLU A 427 6.69 13.75 46.63
N THR A 428 6.98 13.07 47.75
CA THR A 428 7.95 13.51 48.78
C THR A 428 9.41 13.56 48.30
N ASP A 429 9.72 12.87 47.22
CA ASP A 429 11.08 12.75 46.70
C ASP A 429 11.43 13.88 45.73
N LEU A 430 10.41 14.49 45.12
CA LEU A 430 10.56 15.42 44.01
C LEU A 430 11.37 16.68 44.40
N GLU A 431 11.16 17.22 45.57
CA GLU A 431 11.89 18.41 46.03
C GLU A 431 13.40 18.12 46.19
N VAL A 432 13.77 16.94 46.69
CA VAL A 432 15.18 16.55 46.85
C VAL A 432 15.83 16.29 45.50
N LEU A 433 15.15 15.55 44.62
CA LEU A 433 15.64 15.29 43.27
C LEU A 433 15.84 16.59 42.47
N GLU A 434 14.92 17.54 42.62
CA GLU A 434 14.99 18.85 41.95
C GLU A 434 16.11 19.72 42.54
N ALA A 435 16.30 19.72 43.87
CA ALA A 435 17.37 20.45 44.51
C ALA A 435 18.76 19.97 44.04
N ASN A 436 18.95 18.66 43.91
CA ASN A 436 20.19 18.07 43.41
C ASN A 436 20.42 18.45 41.92
N MET A 437 19.37 18.38 41.09
CA MET A 437 19.43 18.80 39.68
C MET A 437 19.74 20.30 39.53
N LYS A 438 19.15 21.13 40.38
CA LYS A 438 19.39 22.56 40.40
C LYS A 438 20.82 22.88 40.75
N HIS A 439 21.38 22.28 41.81
CA HIS A 439 22.77 22.43 42.21
C HIS A 439 23.72 22.05 41.07
N PHE A 440 23.50 20.91 40.43
CA PHE A 440 24.27 20.50 39.25
C PHE A 440 24.20 21.54 38.11
N SER A 441 23.01 22.05 37.82
CA SER A 441 22.81 23.08 36.80
C SER A 441 23.55 24.37 37.12
N GLU A 442 23.62 24.78 38.40
CA GLU A 442 24.36 25.96 38.85
C GLU A 442 25.87 25.78 38.64
N VAL A 443 26.45 24.61 38.99
CA VAL A 443 27.86 24.30 38.71
C VAL A 443 28.19 24.33 37.23
N VAL A 444 27.33 23.70 36.39
CA VAL A 444 27.51 23.69 34.94
C VAL A 444 27.37 25.10 34.34
N SER A 445 26.38 25.88 34.81
CA SER A 445 26.18 27.27 34.37
C SER A 445 27.38 28.15 34.71
N SER A 446 27.96 27.96 35.91
CA SER A 446 29.18 28.68 36.31
C SER A 446 30.38 28.30 35.45
N TYR A 447 30.56 27.01 35.14
CA TYR A 447 31.66 26.52 34.30
C TYR A 447 31.61 27.10 32.86
N PHE A 448 30.44 27.09 32.24
CA PHE A 448 30.24 27.58 30.86
C PHE A 448 29.89 29.09 30.78
N ASN A 449 29.77 29.76 31.91
CA ASN A 449 29.34 31.15 32.03
C ASN A 449 28.03 31.42 31.27
N ASN A 450 27.05 30.50 31.40
CA ASN A 450 25.74 30.58 30.72
C ASN A 450 24.67 29.99 31.64
N ASP A 451 23.83 30.85 32.18
CA ASP A 451 22.75 30.52 33.10
C ASP A 451 21.41 30.23 32.40
N GLN A 452 21.35 30.31 31.05
CA GLN A 452 20.11 30.13 30.28
C GLN A 452 19.90 28.70 29.76
N LEU A 453 20.92 27.83 29.80
CA LEU A 453 20.87 26.51 29.17
C LEU A 453 19.79 25.60 29.78
N HIS A 454 19.51 25.73 31.08
CA HIS A 454 18.47 24.96 31.76
C HIS A 454 17.04 25.33 31.35
N LEU A 455 16.83 26.52 30.75
CA LEU A 455 15.56 27.01 30.26
C LEU A 455 15.25 26.60 28.82
N VAL A 456 16.25 26.10 28.11
CA VAL A 456 16.10 25.74 26.67
C VAL A 456 15.04 24.65 26.54
N PRO A 457 14.05 24.81 25.64
CA PRO A 457 13.06 23.77 25.36
C PRO A 457 13.72 22.45 24.99
N GLY A 458 13.37 21.36 25.68
CA GLY A 458 13.95 20.04 25.48
C GLY A 458 15.17 19.75 26.38
N ALA A 459 15.68 20.72 27.14
CA ALA A 459 16.78 20.48 28.11
C ALA A 459 16.40 19.42 29.15
N GLY A 460 15.13 19.37 29.58
CA GLY A 460 14.64 18.38 30.54
C GLY A 460 14.40 16.99 29.96
N ALA A 461 14.51 16.81 28.65
CA ALA A 461 14.30 15.52 28.02
C ALA A 461 15.24 14.45 28.60
N ALA A 462 14.70 13.23 28.77
CA ALA A 462 15.43 12.09 29.32
C ALA A 462 16.10 12.33 30.69
N GLY A 463 15.44 13.11 31.57
CA GLY A 463 15.97 13.38 32.91
C GLY A 463 17.25 14.21 32.90
N GLY A 464 17.37 15.09 31.89
CA GLY A 464 18.45 16.05 31.71
C GLY A 464 19.57 15.64 30.75
N VAL A 465 19.44 14.52 30.03
CA VAL A 465 20.40 14.16 28.96
C VAL A 465 20.39 15.24 27.85
N GLY A 466 19.21 15.80 27.53
CA GLY A 466 19.10 16.95 26.62
C GLY A 466 19.96 18.15 27.08
N TYR A 467 19.93 18.47 28.37
CA TYR A 467 20.73 19.51 28.99
C TYR A 467 22.23 19.21 28.92
N ALA A 468 22.63 17.97 29.26
CA ALA A 468 24.03 17.55 29.20
C ALA A 468 24.61 17.71 27.79
N LEU A 469 23.95 17.18 26.79
CA LEU A 469 24.41 17.25 25.40
C LEU A 469 24.40 18.70 24.86
N LEU A 470 23.40 19.49 25.25
CA LEU A 470 23.32 20.91 24.89
C LEU A 470 24.50 21.69 25.49
N SER A 471 24.79 21.50 26.79
CA SER A 471 25.80 22.28 27.52
C SER A 471 27.22 21.85 27.19
N PHE A 472 27.50 20.54 27.18
CA PHE A 472 28.86 20.00 27.06
C PHE A 472 29.28 19.75 25.60
N ALA A 473 28.35 19.36 24.74
CA ALA A 473 28.64 18.99 23.36
C ALA A 473 28.05 19.98 22.33
N ASN A 474 27.50 21.12 22.77
CA ASN A 474 26.82 22.09 21.91
C ASN A 474 25.81 21.44 20.94
N ALA A 475 25.09 20.44 21.44
CA ALA A 475 24.16 19.67 20.63
C ALA A 475 22.96 20.50 20.16
N LYS A 476 22.47 20.20 18.97
CA LYS A 476 21.23 20.79 18.43
C LYS A 476 20.04 19.91 18.84
N LEU A 477 19.14 20.47 19.63
CA LEU A 477 17.87 19.81 19.96
C LEU A 477 16.91 19.98 18.77
N LYS A 478 16.32 18.89 18.30
CA LYS A 478 15.43 18.87 17.13
C LYS A 478 14.21 17.98 17.41
N LEU A 479 13.08 18.32 16.79
CA LEU A 479 11.94 17.44 16.75
C LEU A 479 12.28 16.18 15.94
N GLY A 480 12.10 14.99 16.54
CA GLY A 480 12.43 13.73 15.88
C GLY A 480 11.74 13.58 14.55
N ILE A 481 10.45 13.91 14.50
CA ILE A 481 9.63 13.82 13.29
C ILE A 481 10.19 14.62 12.11
N ASP A 482 10.66 15.86 12.34
CA ASP A 482 11.15 16.73 11.25
C ASP A 482 12.43 16.16 10.62
N VAL A 483 13.33 15.63 11.45
CA VAL A 483 14.58 15.02 10.98
C VAL A 483 14.29 13.77 10.18
N LEU A 484 13.37 12.93 10.66
CA LEU A 484 13.03 11.68 10.01
C LEU A 484 12.31 11.88 8.68
N LEU A 485 11.31 12.77 8.62
CA LEU A 485 10.61 13.09 7.38
C LEU A 485 11.55 13.71 6.33
N LYS A 486 12.50 14.55 6.77
CA LYS A 486 13.51 15.10 5.88
C LYS A 486 14.45 14.02 5.32
N ASN A 487 14.89 13.07 6.14
CA ASN A 487 15.76 11.98 5.71
C ASN A 487 15.02 11.02 4.75
N TYR A 488 13.71 10.88 4.88
CA TYR A 488 12.87 10.14 3.91
C TYR A 488 12.66 10.88 2.59
N HIS A 489 13.07 12.13 2.44
CA HIS A 489 12.66 13.01 1.33
C HIS A 489 11.14 12.98 1.16
N PHE A 490 10.44 13.19 2.28
CA PHE A 490 9.00 12.95 2.36
C PHE A 490 8.18 13.86 1.45
N ASP A 491 8.64 15.06 1.13
CA ASP A 491 8.10 15.97 0.13
C ASP A 491 8.01 15.34 -1.27
N GLU A 492 9.02 14.55 -1.67
CA GLU A 492 9.02 13.84 -2.95
C GLU A 492 8.11 12.60 -2.90
N ILE A 493 8.04 11.94 -1.74
CA ILE A 493 7.28 10.70 -1.56
C ILE A 493 5.78 10.99 -1.54
N ILE A 494 5.35 11.97 -0.74
CA ILE A 494 3.93 12.20 -0.43
C ILE A 494 3.09 12.48 -1.68
N SER A 495 3.68 13.14 -2.67
CA SER A 495 3.00 13.47 -3.94
C SER A 495 2.60 12.23 -4.75
N LYS A 496 3.26 11.09 -4.53
CA LYS A 496 3.06 9.82 -5.25
C LYS A 496 1.85 9.04 -4.73
N TYR A 497 1.29 9.42 -3.58
CA TYR A 497 0.21 8.72 -2.90
C TYR A 497 -1.11 9.48 -3.00
N ASP A 498 -2.19 8.71 -3.06
CA ASP A 498 -3.56 9.22 -3.16
C ASP A 498 -4.20 9.37 -1.76
N LEU A 499 -3.74 8.56 -0.79
CA LEU A 499 -4.20 8.53 0.60
C LEU A 499 -2.99 8.31 1.52
N VAL A 500 -2.88 9.12 2.56
CA VAL A 500 -1.93 8.94 3.67
C VAL A 500 -2.71 8.56 4.92
N ILE A 501 -2.24 7.53 5.61
CA ILE A 501 -2.74 7.08 6.91
C ILE A 501 -1.67 7.43 7.94
N THR A 502 -2.05 8.15 8.97
CA THR A 502 -1.22 8.36 10.15
C THR A 502 -1.99 8.03 11.42
N GLY A 503 -1.32 7.95 12.54
CA GLY A 503 -1.99 7.65 13.80
C GLY A 503 -1.03 7.46 14.96
N GLU A 504 -1.63 7.20 16.11
CA GLU A 504 -0.99 6.93 17.38
C GLU A 504 -1.93 6.18 18.33
N GLY A 505 -1.44 5.75 19.49
CA GLY A 505 -2.27 5.02 20.46
C GLY A 505 -3.42 5.84 21.01
N ARG A 506 -3.22 7.15 21.25
CA ARG A 506 -4.24 8.06 21.79
C ARG A 506 -4.13 9.42 21.14
N LEU A 507 -5.15 9.79 20.41
CA LEU A 507 -5.27 11.09 19.75
C LEU A 507 -5.89 12.10 20.73
N ASP A 508 -5.15 13.15 21.08
CA ASP A 508 -5.58 14.25 21.92
C ASP A 508 -5.03 15.60 21.44
N SER A 509 -5.26 16.68 22.19
CA SER A 509 -4.80 18.03 21.81
C SER A 509 -3.27 18.15 21.68
N GLN A 510 -2.49 17.33 22.40
CA GLN A 510 -1.03 17.33 22.29
C GLN A 510 -0.56 16.69 21.00
N SER A 511 -1.32 15.76 20.43
CA SER A 511 -1.03 15.08 19.18
C SER A 511 -0.94 16.02 17.98
N LEU A 512 -1.64 17.15 18.05
CA LEU A 512 -1.64 18.19 17.01
C LEU A 512 -0.49 19.19 17.16
N ASN A 513 0.34 19.07 18.21
CA ASN A 513 1.42 20.01 18.51
C ASN A 513 2.77 19.27 18.58
N GLY A 514 3.58 19.35 17.50
CA GLY A 514 4.98 18.91 17.50
C GLY A 514 5.22 17.40 17.44
N LYS A 515 4.17 16.56 17.24
CA LYS A 515 4.26 15.11 17.13
C LYS A 515 4.13 14.62 15.68
N VAL A 516 4.20 13.30 15.49
CA VAL A 516 4.14 12.64 14.18
C VAL A 516 2.95 13.13 13.33
N ILE A 517 1.76 13.21 13.91
CA ILE A 517 0.55 13.64 13.19
C ILE A 517 0.71 15.07 12.67
N SER A 518 1.14 16.01 13.52
CA SER A 518 1.31 17.43 13.12
C SER A 518 2.40 17.60 12.07
N GLY A 519 3.51 16.85 12.19
CA GLY A 519 4.58 16.84 11.18
C GLY A 519 4.05 16.43 9.81
N ILE A 520 3.27 15.34 9.72
CA ILE A 520 2.69 14.86 8.47
C ILE A 520 1.65 15.85 7.92
N MET A 521 0.82 16.45 8.78
CA MET A 521 -0.16 17.46 8.37
C MET A 521 0.52 18.67 7.69
N GLY A 522 1.71 19.04 8.13
CA GLY A 522 2.51 20.14 7.55
C GLY A 522 2.80 19.95 6.05
N TYR A 523 2.94 18.72 5.56
CA TYR A 523 3.16 18.39 4.15
C TYR A 523 1.90 18.40 3.28
N LYS A 524 0.71 18.61 3.84
CA LYS A 524 -0.59 18.75 3.14
C LYS A 524 -0.86 17.62 2.13
N PRO A 525 -0.95 16.35 2.57
CA PRO A 525 -1.26 15.24 1.69
C PRO A 525 -2.60 15.43 0.97
N LYS A 526 -2.78 14.83 -0.21
CA LYS A 526 -4.03 14.91 -1.00
C LYS A 526 -5.25 14.48 -0.20
N LYS A 527 -5.10 13.43 0.59
CA LYS A 527 -6.08 12.93 1.54
C LYS A 527 -5.34 12.37 2.74
N LEU A 528 -5.75 12.77 3.94
CA LEU A 528 -5.18 12.31 5.20
C LEU A 528 -6.30 11.71 6.05
N GLU A 529 -6.07 10.52 6.58
CA GLU A 529 -6.96 9.85 7.53
C GLU A 529 -6.15 9.39 8.74
N PHE A 530 -6.79 9.38 9.91
CA PHE A 530 -6.16 8.95 11.15
C PHE A 530 -6.67 7.57 11.54
N VAL A 531 -5.75 6.67 11.90
CA VAL A 531 -6.03 5.38 12.52
C VAL A 531 -5.41 5.40 13.91
N VAL A 532 -6.24 5.34 14.94
CA VAL A 532 -5.80 5.56 16.33
C VAL A 532 -6.35 4.49 17.27
N GLY A 533 -5.68 4.28 18.39
CA GLY A 533 -6.19 3.40 19.44
C GLY A 533 -7.45 3.97 20.08
N GLN A 534 -7.38 5.23 20.50
CA GLN A 534 -8.51 5.98 21.08
C GLN A 534 -8.49 7.43 20.60
N ASN A 535 -9.67 7.98 20.28
CA ASN A 535 -9.85 9.40 19.98
C ASN A 535 -10.41 10.14 21.21
N LYS A 536 -9.71 11.18 21.67
CA LYS A 536 -10.09 12.07 22.77
C LYS A 536 -10.27 13.52 22.33
N LEU A 537 -10.19 13.80 21.02
CA LEU A 537 -10.50 15.12 20.49
C LEU A 537 -12.02 15.36 20.51
N GLU A 538 -12.43 16.56 20.90
CA GLU A 538 -13.82 17.02 20.78
C GLU A 538 -14.18 17.39 19.34
N ASP A 539 -13.20 17.94 18.58
CA ASP A 539 -13.33 18.26 17.17
C ASP A 539 -12.19 17.60 16.38
N ASN A 540 -12.53 16.90 15.31
CA ASN A 540 -11.56 16.25 14.42
C ASN A 540 -10.98 17.20 13.34
N PHE A 541 -11.28 18.49 13.38
CA PHE A 541 -10.79 19.51 12.44
C PHE A 541 -11.00 19.14 10.96
N GLY A 542 -12.10 18.46 10.66
CA GLY A 542 -12.44 18.00 9.30
C GLY A 542 -11.71 16.75 8.83
N TYR A 543 -10.85 16.14 9.62
CA TYR A 543 -10.19 14.88 9.29
C TYR A 543 -11.05 13.66 9.61
N VAL A 544 -10.89 12.61 8.80
CA VAL A 544 -11.51 11.31 9.07
C VAL A 544 -10.65 10.56 10.08
N VAL A 545 -11.25 10.20 11.21
CA VAL A 545 -10.59 9.48 12.31
C VAL A 545 -11.25 8.12 12.49
N HIS A 546 -10.46 7.07 12.44
CA HIS A 546 -10.85 5.69 12.69
C HIS A 546 -10.20 5.24 14.00
N ALA A 547 -11.00 5.09 15.05
CA ALA A 547 -10.54 4.69 16.37
C ALA A 547 -10.87 3.21 16.65
N ILE A 548 -9.93 2.48 17.26
CA ILE A 548 -10.17 1.11 17.72
C ILE A 548 -11.26 1.12 18.79
N VAL A 549 -11.09 1.98 19.80
CA VAL A 549 -12.08 2.18 20.89
C VAL A 549 -12.93 3.40 20.57
N PRO A 550 -14.26 3.31 20.62
CA PRO A 550 -15.10 2.14 20.96
C PRO A 550 -15.55 1.33 19.74
N THR A 551 -15.02 1.58 18.53
CA THR A 551 -15.60 1.09 17.26
C THR A 551 -15.58 -0.44 17.17
N VAL A 552 -14.46 -1.08 17.47
CA VAL A 552 -14.28 -2.53 17.28
C VAL A 552 -13.85 -3.28 18.53
N ALA A 553 -13.46 -2.57 19.61
CA ALA A 553 -12.99 -3.16 20.86
C ALA A 553 -13.30 -2.26 22.06
N THR A 554 -13.37 -2.85 23.26
CA THR A 554 -13.33 -2.11 24.54
C THR A 554 -11.89 -1.66 24.84
N PRO A 555 -11.68 -0.73 25.79
CA PRO A 555 -10.34 -0.33 26.21
C PRO A 555 -9.48 -1.52 26.68
N GLU A 556 -10.04 -2.44 27.45
CA GLU A 556 -9.37 -3.64 27.97
C GLU A 556 -8.98 -4.60 26.83
N GLU A 557 -9.88 -4.84 25.89
CA GLU A 557 -9.63 -5.67 24.73
C GLU A 557 -8.56 -5.06 23.81
N ALA A 558 -8.60 -3.74 23.59
CA ALA A 558 -7.62 -3.05 22.76
C ALA A 558 -6.21 -3.10 23.36
N LEU A 559 -6.09 -3.10 24.70
CA LEU A 559 -4.80 -3.23 25.39
C LEU A 559 -4.31 -4.68 25.46
N SER A 560 -5.21 -5.65 25.69
CA SER A 560 -4.83 -7.06 25.79
C SER A 560 -4.58 -7.72 24.44
N ASN A 561 -5.30 -7.33 23.39
CA ASN A 561 -5.20 -7.89 22.03
C ASN A 561 -5.05 -6.78 20.96
N PRO A 562 -4.00 -5.96 21.02
CA PRO A 562 -3.89 -4.77 20.18
C PRO A 562 -3.76 -5.11 18.67
N LYS A 563 -3.08 -6.20 18.32
CA LYS A 563 -2.89 -6.64 16.92
C LYS A 563 -4.22 -7.03 16.27
N GLU A 564 -5.02 -7.81 16.97
CA GLU A 564 -6.31 -8.26 16.47
C GLU A 564 -7.32 -7.11 16.37
N SER A 565 -7.32 -6.23 17.37
CA SER A 565 -8.19 -5.05 17.40
C SER A 565 -7.91 -4.10 16.24
N LEU A 566 -6.64 -3.81 15.96
CA LEU A 566 -6.25 -3.00 14.80
C LEU A 566 -6.62 -3.69 13.48
N ALA A 567 -6.32 -4.99 13.34
CA ALA A 567 -6.65 -5.74 12.14
C ALA A 567 -8.16 -5.76 11.84
N LYS A 568 -9.00 -5.88 12.89
CA LYS A 568 -10.46 -5.81 12.79
C LYS A 568 -10.93 -4.46 12.28
N LEU A 569 -10.42 -3.37 12.84
CA LEU A 569 -10.72 -2.01 12.39
C LEU A 569 -10.39 -1.81 10.91
N ILE A 570 -9.18 -2.20 10.50
CA ILE A 570 -8.71 -2.04 9.12
C ILE A 570 -9.57 -2.82 8.11
N LYS A 571 -9.93 -4.06 8.43
CA LYS A 571 -10.84 -4.86 7.60
C LYS A 571 -12.23 -4.26 7.47
N GLU A 572 -12.70 -3.55 8.47
CA GLU A 572 -14.01 -2.89 8.44
C GLU A 572 -13.96 -1.61 7.60
N VAL A 573 -12.95 -0.77 7.82
CA VAL A 573 -12.82 0.56 7.18
C VAL A 573 -12.36 0.46 5.74
N TYR A 574 -11.37 -0.37 5.44
CA TYR A 574 -10.73 -0.45 4.12
C TYR A 574 -11.08 -1.75 3.35
N ARG A 575 -12.35 -2.12 3.39
CA ARG A 575 -12.94 -3.27 2.63
C ARG A 575 -12.73 -3.18 1.14
#